data_7f0163721c25fa4a2f83cea68b964ab6
#
_entry.id   7f0163721c25fa4a2f83cea68b964ab6
#
_cell.length_a   1.000
_cell.length_b   1.000
_cell.length_c   1.000
_cell.angle_alpha   90.00
_cell.angle_beta   90.00
_cell.angle_gamma   90.00
#
_symmetry.space_group_name_H-M   'P 1'
#
loop_
_entity.id
_entity.type
_entity.pdbx_description
1 polymer ?
#
loop_
_entity_poly.entity_id
_entity_poly.type
_entity_poly.pdbx_seq_one_letter_code
_entity_poly.pdbx_strand_id
1 'polypeptide(L)'
;MKAGNIVIDPFDERKLKTTSYDITLGEWCWREGHPEGRATLHNLYDEYSSRRVWQGPYQAEGAHEVASRLNAELQNIKPSDKIIMLRPGETILGHTDEFIGGVNNVVGKMYARSSLGRNFVEVCKDAGWGDIGYFNRWTMEITNNSQYFTIPLVAGRRIGQIVFYEVEPLDNVPDYVGEGGKYQQSQNIEEVKKSWHPEMMIPKMHLDWEVKI
;
A
#
# COMPACT_ATOMS: atom_id res chain seq x y z
N MET A 1 10.27 -19.64 1.62
CA MET A 1 10.59 -19.50 3.05
C MET A 1 11.73 -20.42 3.51
N LYS A 2 11.76 -21.71 3.20
CA LYS A 2 12.92 -22.56 3.60
C LYS A 2 14.27 -22.11 3.05
N ALA A 3 14.31 -21.40 1.93
CA ALA A 3 15.53 -20.86 1.32
C ALA A 3 15.89 -19.42 1.77
N GLY A 4 15.03 -18.77 2.58
CA GLY A 4 15.27 -17.38 3.01
C GLY A 4 15.07 -16.30 1.95
N ASN A 5 14.49 -16.65 0.78
CA ASN A 5 14.35 -15.71 -0.34
C ASN A 5 13.06 -14.88 -0.30
N ILE A 6 12.20 -15.10 0.70
CA ILE A 6 10.95 -14.36 0.90
C ILE A 6 10.94 -13.79 2.31
N VAL A 7 10.73 -12.50 2.43
CA VAL A 7 10.54 -11.76 3.68
C VAL A 7 9.06 -11.53 3.89
N ILE A 8 8.53 -11.87 5.05
CA ILE A 8 7.16 -11.54 5.48
C ILE A 8 7.19 -11.29 6.99
N ASP A 9 6.87 -10.08 7.42
CA ASP A 9 6.84 -9.71 8.83
C ASP A 9 5.69 -8.70 9.11
N PRO A 10 4.74 -9.01 10.00
CA PRO A 10 4.60 -10.29 10.70
C PRO A 10 4.07 -11.41 9.77
N PHE A 11 4.57 -12.63 9.96
CA PHE A 11 4.08 -13.81 9.25
C PHE A 11 2.91 -14.44 10.02
N ASP A 12 1.81 -14.73 9.29
CA ASP A 12 0.65 -15.45 9.81
C ASP A 12 0.32 -16.62 8.86
N GLU A 13 0.49 -17.85 9.32
CA GLU A 13 0.25 -19.07 8.53
C GLU A 13 -1.18 -19.12 7.96
N ARG A 14 -2.17 -18.55 8.63
CA ARG A 14 -3.58 -18.49 8.16
C ARG A 14 -3.75 -17.70 6.88
N LYS A 15 -2.82 -16.78 6.59
CA LYS A 15 -2.80 -15.95 5.37
C LYS A 15 -2.14 -16.68 4.19
N LEU A 16 -1.43 -17.78 4.44
CA LEU A 16 -0.79 -18.56 3.39
C LEU A 16 -1.85 -19.31 2.58
N LYS A 17 -1.74 -19.21 1.25
CA LYS A 17 -2.57 -19.91 0.27
C LYS A 17 -1.70 -20.84 -0.58
N THR A 18 -2.30 -21.59 -1.49
CA THR A 18 -1.60 -22.55 -2.34
C THR A 18 -0.44 -21.93 -3.12
N THR A 19 -0.63 -20.69 -3.63
CA THR A 19 0.33 -20.01 -4.52
C THR A 19 0.52 -18.54 -4.17
N SER A 20 -0.07 -18.05 -3.07
CA SER A 20 -0.02 -16.65 -2.69
C SER A 20 -0.06 -16.47 -1.18
N TYR A 21 0.25 -15.27 -0.73
CA TYR A 21 0.05 -14.83 0.65
C TYR A 21 -0.96 -13.67 0.67
N ASP A 22 -2.03 -13.82 1.48
CA ASP A 22 -2.99 -12.73 1.68
C ASP A 22 -2.36 -11.62 2.51
N ILE A 23 -2.37 -10.38 2.01
CA ILE A 23 -1.90 -9.19 2.71
C ILE A 23 -3.06 -8.44 3.34
N THR A 24 -2.78 -7.73 4.43
CA THR A 24 -3.77 -6.98 5.20
C THR A 24 -3.57 -5.48 5.10
N LEU A 25 -4.66 -4.73 5.23
CA LEU A 25 -4.64 -3.26 5.21
C LEU A 25 -4.03 -2.72 6.51
N GLY A 26 -3.07 -1.82 6.39
CA GLY A 26 -2.56 -1.03 7.50
C GLY A 26 -3.52 0.07 7.93
N GLU A 27 -3.17 0.79 8.99
CA GLU A 27 -4.09 1.75 9.61
C GLU A 27 -3.87 3.22 9.16
N TRP A 28 -2.89 3.49 8.32
CA TRP A 28 -2.60 4.84 7.83
C TRP A 28 -3.01 5.02 6.38
N CYS A 29 -3.49 6.20 6.04
CA CYS A 29 -3.76 6.54 4.65
C CYS A 29 -3.52 8.04 4.38
N TRP A 30 -3.28 8.34 3.10
CA TRP A 30 -3.33 9.69 2.55
C TRP A 30 -4.54 9.81 1.65
N ARG A 31 -5.16 10.99 1.62
CA ARG A 31 -6.33 11.30 0.79
C ARG A 31 -6.00 12.40 -0.19
N GLU A 32 -6.62 12.37 -1.36
CA GLU A 32 -6.56 13.51 -2.27
C GLU A 32 -7.11 14.75 -1.59
N GLY A 33 -6.33 15.83 -1.61
CA GLY A 33 -6.71 17.13 -1.09
C GLY A 33 -7.48 17.96 -2.11
N HIS A 34 -8.29 18.89 -1.63
CA HIS A 34 -8.92 19.86 -2.51
C HIS A 34 -7.90 20.91 -2.98
N PRO A 35 -7.93 21.30 -4.27
CA PRO A 35 -7.07 22.35 -4.77
C PRO A 35 -7.30 23.67 -4.01
N GLU A 36 -6.22 24.35 -3.64
CA GLU A 36 -6.30 25.68 -3.08
C GLU A 36 -6.51 26.72 -4.20
N GLY A 37 -7.63 27.42 -4.16
CA GLY A 37 -7.99 28.44 -5.16
C GLY A 37 -8.12 27.86 -6.57
N ARG A 38 -7.37 28.42 -7.54
CA ARG A 38 -7.36 27.99 -8.95
C ARG A 38 -6.18 27.09 -9.31
N ALA A 39 -5.36 26.68 -8.35
CA ALA A 39 -4.16 25.88 -8.59
C ALA A 39 -4.49 24.38 -8.76
N THR A 40 -5.07 24.03 -9.90
CA THR A 40 -5.49 22.66 -10.24
C THR A 40 -4.41 21.84 -10.95
N LEU A 41 -3.28 22.46 -11.32
CA LEU A 41 -2.18 21.74 -11.96
C LEU A 41 -1.43 20.87 -10.93
N HIS A 42 -1.35 19.59 -11.22
CA HIS A 42 -0.49 18.65 -10.50
C HIS A 42 0.70 18.26 -11.37
N ASN A 43 1.89 18.77 -11.02
CA ASN A 43 3.13 18.35 -11.64
C ASN A 43 3.74 17.21 -10.82
N LEU A 44 3.62 15.97 -11.30
CA LEU A 44 4.09 14.77 -10.60
C LEU A 44 5.63 14.65 -10.53
N TYR A 45 6.36 15.45 -11.30
CA TYR A 45 7.83 15.54 -11.26
C TYR A 45 8.36 16.57 -10.26
N ASP A 46 7.48 17.33 -9.62
CA ASP A 46 7.80 18.32 -8.59
C ASP A 46 7.41 17.79 -7.19
N GLU A 47 8.37 17.78 -6.28
CA GLU A 47 8.17 17.29 -4.92
C GLU A 47 7.08 18.05 -4.18
N TYR A 48 7.11 19.39 -4.28
CA TYR A 48 6.12 20.24 -3.61
C TYR A 48 4.71 19.98 -4.14
N SER A 49 4.56 19.86 -5.46
CA SER A 49 3.29 19.54 -6.10
C SER A 49 2.77 18.16 -5.66
N SER A 50 3.64 17.15 -5.61
CA SER A 50 3.27 15.80 -5.16
C SER A 50 2.84 15.77 -3.70
N ARG A 51 3.52 16.50 -2.81
CA ARG A 51 3.13 16.59 -1.40
C ARG A 51 1.81 17.34 -1.20
N ARG A 52 1.57 18.39 -1.98
CA ARG A 52 0.39 19.27 -1.86
C ARG A 52 -0.92 18.55 -2.18
N VAL A 53 -0.92 17.62 -3.13
CA VAL A 53 -2.14 16.91 -3.55
C VAL A 53 -2.57 15.83 -2.55
N TRP A 54 -1.70 15.41 -1.67
CA TRP A 54 -2.00 14.41 -0.65
C TRP A 54 -2.11 15.05 0.73
N GLN A 55 -3.25 14.87 1.38
CA GLN A 55 -3.53 15.29 2.74
C GLN A 55 -3.47 14.12 3.70
N GLY A 56 -2.86 14.32 4.87
CA GLY A 56 -2.67 13.30 5.89
C GLY A 56 -1.33 13.42 6.61
N PRO A 57 -0.79 12.32 7.17
CA PRO A 57 -1.43 11.00 7.17
C PRO A 57 -2.64 10.94 8.12
N TYR A 58 -3.69 10.25 7.69
CA TYR A 58 -4.86 9.98 8.53
C TYR A 58 -4.77 8.55 9.07
N GLN A 59 -5.12 8.39 10.34
CA GLN A 59 -5.24 7.07 10.96
C GLN A 59 -6.69 6.57 10.86
N ALA A 60 -6.86 5.26 10.71
CA ALA A 60 -8.15 4.60 10.74
C ALA A 60 -8.93 4.93 12.01
N GLU A 61 -10.21 5.27 11.88
CA GLU A 61 -11.09 5.67 12.96
C GLU A 61 -11.63 4.45 13.72
N GLY A 62 -12.02 4.61 14.98
CA GLY A 62 -12.72 3.56 15.73
C GLY A 62 -14.08 3.24 15.10
N ALA A 63 -14.36 1.96 14.84
CA ALA A 63 -15.62 1.55 14.21
C ALA A 63 -16.86 1.98 15.03
N HIS A 64 -16.78 1.99 16.37
CA HIS A 64 -17.86 2.47 17.24
C HIS A 64 -18.13 3.96 17.09
N GLU A 65 -17.08 4.78 16.90
CA GLU A 65 -17.20 6.23 16.69
C GLU A 65 -17.89 6.53 15.37
N VAL A 66 -17.47 5.82 14.31
CA VAL A 66 -18.07 5.94 12.98
C VAL A 66 -19.53 5.47 12.98
N ALA A 67 -19.82 4.32 13.59
CA ALA A 67 -21.19 3.80 13.71
C ALA A 67 -22.11 4.79 14.44
N SER A 68 -21.63 5.39 15.54
CA SER A 68 -22.37 6.41 16.29
C SER A 68 -22.61 7.67 15.45
N ARG A 69 -21.59 8.16 14.74
CA ARG A 69 -21.68 9.37 13.88
C ARG A 69 -22.68 9.16 12.73
N LEU A 70 -22.72 7.96 12.14
CA LEU A 70 -23.59 7.63 11.03
C LEU A 70 -24.99 7.14 11.48
N ASN A 71 -25.20 6.93 12.76
CA ASN A 71 -26.38 6.26 13.32
C ASN A 71 -26.68 4.94 12.59
N ALA A 72 -25.66 4.12 12.36
CA ALA A 72 -25.72 2.90 11.57
C ALA A 72 -25.05 1.74 12.31
N GLU A 73 -25.63 0.55 12.14
CA GLU A 73 -24.99 -0.68 12.61
C GLU A 73 -24.02 -1.21 11.53
N LEU A 74 -22.79 -1.45 11.93
CA LEU A 74 -21.76 -2.03 11.07
C LEU A 74 -21.67 -3.55 11.33
N GLN A 75 -22.57 -4.32 10.75
CA GLN A 75 -22.60 -5.78 10.94
C GLN A 75 -21.26 -6.44 10.54
N ASN A 76 -20.80 -7.39 11.36
CA ASN A 76 -19.53 -8.10 11.19
C ASN A 76 -18.27 -7.22 11.27
N ILE A 77 -18.39 -5.97 11.71
CA ILE A 77 -17.29 -5.09 12.11
C ILE A 77 -17.39 -4.88 13.62
N LYS A 78 -16.36 -5.23 14.36
CA LYS A 78 -16.37 -5.12 15.82
C LYS A 78 -16.25 -3.65 16.21
N PRO A 79 -16.87 -3.22 17.33
CA PRO A 79 -16.71 -1.85 17.83
C PRO A 79 -15.26 -1.44 18.08
N SER A 80 -14.38 -2.42 18.39
CA SER A 80 -12.94 -2.21 18.60
C SER A 80 -12.12 -2.18 17.31
N ASP A 81 -12.69 -2.53 16.16
CA ASP A 81 -11.98 -2.49 14.90
C ASP A 81 -11.65 -1.04 14.50
N LYS A 82 -10.59 -0.85 13.74
CA LYS A 82 -10.22 0.41 13.11
C LYS A 82 -10.64 0.38 11.64
N ILE A 83 -11.27 1.45 11.15
CA ILE A 83 -11.79 1.50 9.79
C ILE A 83 -11.39 2.77 9.05
N ILE A 84 -11.18 2.62 7.76
CA ILE A 84 -10.99 3.72 6.80
C ILE A 84 -12.26 3.79 5.96
N MET A 85 -12.99 4.90 6.04
CA MET A 85 -14.19 5.14 5.23
C MET A 85 -13.77 5.64 3.86
N LEU A 86 -13.96 4.84 2.82
CA LEU A 86 -13.62 5.16 1.43
C LEU A 86 -14.85 5.71 0.70
N ARG A 87 -14.85 6.99 0.35
CA ARG A 87 -15.98 7.69 -0.27
C ARG A 87 -16.19 7.25 -1.72
N PRO A 88 -17.38 7.47 -2.31
CA PRO A 88 -17.60 7.23 -3.73
C PRO A 88 -16.59 7.98 -4.62
N GLY A 89 -15.96 7.28 -5.54
CA GLY A 89 -14.96 7.84 -6.47
C GLY A 89 -13.61 8.21 -5.85
N GLU A 90 -13.44 8.02 -4.54
CA GLU A 90 -12.22 8.41 -3.84
C GLU A 90 -11.09 7.41 -4.08
N THR A 91 -9.88 7.92 -4.30
CA THR A 91 -8.63 7.18 -4.23
C THR A 91 -7.84 7.60 -2.99
N ILE A 92 -7.32 6.64 -2.25
CA ILE A 92 -6.41 6.87 -1.13
C ILE A 92 -5.08 6.15 -1.39
N LEU A 93 -3.99 6.64 -0.79
CA LEU A 93 -2.79 5.84 -0.59
C LEU A 93 -2.92 5.14 0.76
N GLY A 94 -3.06 3.83 0.74
CA GLY A 94 -2.99 2.97 1.90
C GLY A 94 -1.72 2.14 1.89
N HIS A 95 -1.53 1.26 2.88
CA HIS A 95 -0.36 0.40 2.93
C HIS A 95 -0.69 -1.00 3.45
N THR A 96 0.19 -1.96 3.15
CA THR A 96 0.13 -3.29 3.77
C THR A 96 0.52 -3.20 5.25
N ASP A 97 -0.08 -4.02 6.09
CA ASP A 97 0.37 -4.15 7.48
C ASP A 97 1.70 -4.92 7.56
N GLU A 98 1.91 -5.83 6.62
CA GLU A 98 3.13 -6.61 6.50
C GLU A 98 4.25 -5.83 5.79
N PHE A 99 5.49 -6.03 6.26
CA PHE A 99 6.69 -5.85 5.47
C PHE A 99 6.90 -7.12 4.66
N ILE A 100 6.84 -7.04 3.34
CA ILE A 100 6.77 -8.22 2.50
C ILE A 100 7.48 -8.01 1.17
N GLY A 101 8.23 -9.01 0.72
CA GLY A 101 8.91 -8.97 -0.58
C GLY A 101 9.84 -10.14 -0.82
N GLY A 102 10.55 -10.09 -1.95
CA GLY A 102 11.50 -11.10 -2.36
C GLY A 102 12.94 -10.60 -2.33
N VAL A 103 13.89 -11.50 -2.12
CA VAL A 103 15.33 -11.24 -2.17
C VAL A 103 16.03 -12.30 -3.04
N ASN A 104 17.29 -12.07 -3.38
CA ASN A 104 18.15 -12.95 -4.18
C ASN A 104 17.64 -13.15 -5.62
N ASN A 105 16.75 -14.09 -5.86
CA ASN A 105 16.16 -14.44 -7.16
C ASN A 105 14.63 -14.48 -7.12
N VAL A 106 14.02 -13.79 -6.15
CA VAL A 106 12.57 -13.79 -5.99
C VAL A 106 12.03 -12.36 -6.11
N VAL A 107 10.99 -12.21 -6.93
CA VAL A 107 10.20 -10.97 -7.06
C VAL A 107 8.80 -11.21 -6.50
N GLY A 108 8.17 -10.14 -6.04
CA GLY A 108 6.77 -10.17 -5.60
C GLY A 108 5.86 -9.48 -6.61
N LYS A 109 4.64 -9.99 -6.79
CA LYS A 109 3.59 -9.26 -7.51
C LYS A 109 2.31 -9.23 -6.69
N MET A 110 1.82 -8.03 -6.42
CA MET A 110 0.57 -7.79 -5.73
C MET A 110 -0.62 -7.91 -6.69
N TYR A 111 -1.69 -8.49 -6.19
CA TYR A 111 -2.98 -8.59 -6.87
C TYR A 111 -4.11 -8.19 -5.93
N ALA A 112 -5.13 -7.55 -6.47
CA ALA A 112 -6.39 -7.34 -5.76
C ALA A 112 -7.11 -8.68 -5.52
N ARG A 113 -7.97 -8.71 -4.50
CA ARG A 113 -8.86 -9.84 -4.27
C ARG A 113 -10.15 -9.66 -5.06
N SER A 114 -10.58 -10.71 -5.78
CA SER A 114 -11.78 -10.67 -6.64
C SER A 114 -13.06 -10.23 -5.90
N SER A 115 -13.19 -10.59 -4.62
CA SER A 115 -14.34 -10.16 -3.81
C SER A 115 -14.38 -8.67 -3.52
N LEU A 116 -13.22 -8.01 -3.45
CA LEU A 116 -13.13 -6.56 -3.32
C LEU A 116 -13.46 -5.87 -4.64
N GLY A 117 -12.91 -6.35 -5.75
CA GLY A 117 -13.26 -5.83 -7.08
C GLY A 117 -14.76 -5.93 -7.39
N ARG A 118 -15.43 -7.03 -7.00
CA ARG A 118 -16.89 -7.18 -7.13
C ARG A 118 -17.69 -6.25 -6.20
N ASN A 119 -17.04 -5.67 -5.18
CA ASN A 119 -17.59 -4.65 -4.30
C ASN A 119 -17.02 -3.26 -4.60
N PHE A 120 -16.65 -3.01 -5.86
CA PHE A 120 -16.18 -1.73 -6.37
C PHE A 120 -14.82 -1.26 -5.84
N VAL A 121 -14.11 -2.06 -5.05
CA VAL A 121 -12.80 -1.67 -4.50
C VAL A 121 -11.70 -2.16 -5.42
N GLU A 122 -11.00 -1.23 -6.05
CA GLU A 122 -9.76 -1.45 -6.77
C GLU A 122 -8.58 -1.29 -5.81
N VAL A 123 -7.56 -2.12 -5.96
CA VAL A 123 -6.35 -2.08 -5.14
C VAL A 123 -5.14 -2.16 -6.04
N CYS A 124 -4.19 -1.24 -5.83
CA CYS A 124 -2.88 -1.24 -6.46
C CYS A 124 -2.85 -0.84 -7.95
N LYS A 125 -3.96 -0.51 -8.59
CA LYS A 125 -4.07 0.01 -9.98
C LYS A 125 -3.05 -0.57 -10.98
N ASP A 126 -2.80 -1.89 -10.93
CA ASP A 126 -1.80 -2.61 -11.73
C ASP A 126 -0.32 -2.25 -11.45
N ALA A 127 -0.04 -1.48 -10.40
CA ALA A 127 1.32 -1.08 -9.99
C ALA A 127 1.96 -2.04 -8.96
N GLY A 128 1.59 -3.31 -9.00
CA GLY A 128 1.92 -4.30 -7.98
C GLY A 128 3.26 -5.02 -8.16
N TRP A 129 4.22 -4.48 -8.90
CA TRP A 129 5.53 -5.12 -9.08
C TRP A 129 6.50 -4.74 -7.97
N GLY A 130 7.16 -5.74 -7.38
CA GLY A 130 8.23 -5.56 -6.39
C GLY A 130 9.50 -6.22 -6.85
N ASP A 131 10.52 -5.40 -7.09
CA ASP A 131 11.83 -5.82 -7.55
C ASP A 131 12.55 -6.69 -6.52
N ILE A 132 13.60 -7.38 -6.96
CA ILE A 132 14.50 -8.13 -6.08
C ILE A 132 15.07 -7.16 -5.04
N GLY A 133 14.99 -7.54 -3.77
CA GLY A 133 15.50 -6.74 -2.65
C GLY A 133 14.51 -5.73 -2.10
N TYR A 134 13.35 -5.52 -2.73
CA TYR A 134 12.27 -4.71 -2.16
C TYR A 134 11.41 -5.55 -1.22
N PHE A 135 11.44 -5.26 0.08
CA PHE A 135 10.58 -5.87 1.11
C PHE A 135 10.18 -4.83 2.15
N ASN A 136 9.14 -4.11 1.87
CA ASN A 136 8.63 -3.02 2.70
C ASN A 136 7.13 -3.19 2.93
N ARG A 137 6.50 -2.27 3.67
CA ARG A 137 5.07 -2.04 3.56
C ARG A 137 4.78 -1.46 2.19
N TRP A 138 3.98 -2.16 1.41
CA TRP A 138 3.64 -1.72 0.06
C TRP A 138 2.59 -0.64 0.12
N THR A 139 2.84 0.46 -0.57
CA THR A 139 1.82 1.48 -0.81
C THR A 139 0.83 0.94 -1.84
N MET A 140 -0.45 1.17 -1.58
CA MET A 140 -1.55 0.73 -2.44
C MET A 140 -2.43 1.92 -2.79
N GLU A 141 -2.65 2.17 -4.06
CA GLU A 141 -3.70 3.05 -4.56
C GLU A 141 -5.03 2.30 -4.42
N ILE A 142 -5.84 2.66 -3.44
CA ILE A 142 -7.12 2.01 -3.18
C ILE A 142 -8.23 2.95 -3.61
N THR A 143 -9.03 2.51 -4.58
CA THR A 143 -10.11 3.32 -5.16
C THR A 143 -11.47 2.68 -4.93
N ASN A 144 -12.44 3.49 -4.53
CA ASN A 144 -13.84 3.12 -4.55
C ASN A 144 -14.48 3.53 -5.88
N ASN A 145 -14.70 2.57 -6.76
CA ASN A 145 -15.33 2.77 -8.06
C ASN A 145 -16.88 2.81 -7.98
N SER A 146 -17.46 2.75 -6.79
CA SER A 146 -18.89 2.99 -6.60
C SER A 146 -19.22 4.47 -6.80
N GLN A 147 -20.32 4.76 -7.47
CA GLN A 147 -20.82 6.12 -7.63
C GLN A 147 -21.62 6.62 -6.42
N TYR A 148 -22.09 5.70 -5.56
CA TYR A 148 -23.08 6.04 -4.53
C TYR A 148 -22.68 5.62 -3.11
N PHE A 149 -21.90 4.55 -2.95
CA PHE A 149 -21.71 3.90 -1.67
C PHE A 149 -20.34 4.21 -1.07
N THR A 150 -20.33 4.71 0.16
CA THR A 150 -19.11 4.74 0.98
C THR A 150 -18.84 3.33 1.52
N ILE A 151 -17.59 2.89 1.43
CA ILE A 151 -17.16 1.53 1.77
C ILE A 151 -16.26 1.59 3.00
N PRO A 152 -16.63 0.90 4.12
CA PRO A 152 -15.75 0.76 5.27
C PRO A 152 -14.68 -0.30 5.00
N LEU A 153 -13.42 0.07 4.98
CA LEU A 153 -12.27 -0.83 4.92
C LEU A 153 -11.72 -1.01 6.33
N VAL A 154 -11.61 -2.24 6.79
CA VAL A 154 -11.14 -2.54 8.15
C VAL A 154 -9.64 -2.79 8.14
N ALA A 155 -8.87 -2.02 8.91
CA ALA A 155 -7.45 -2.26 9.13
C ALA A 155 -7.21 -3.65 9.75
N GLY A 156 -6.15 -4.32 9.32
CA GLY A 156 -5.86 -5.71 9.69
C GLY A 156 -6.67 -6.76 8.92
N ARG A 157 -7.66 -6.38 8.10
CA ARG A 157 -8.35 -7.34 7.21
C ARG A 157 -7.66 -7.44 5.86
N ARG A 158 -7.86 -8.59 5.20
CA ARG A 158 -7.23 -8.91 3.91
C ARG A 158 -7.69 -7.97 2.83
N ILE A 159 -6.73 -7.26 2.21
CA ILE A 159 -6.99 -6.26 1.16
C ILE A 159 -6.51 -6.74 -0.22
N GLY A 160 -5.46 -7.52 -0.27
CA GLY A 160 -4.84 -8.02 -1.48
C GLY A 160 -4.18 -9.38 -1.26
N GLN A 161 -3.40 -9.80 -2.23
CA GLN A 161 -2.56 -11.00 -2.15
C GLN A 161 -1.26 -10.76 -2.92
N ILE A 162 -0.17 -11.36 -2.46
CA ILE A 162 1.11 -11.35 -3.17
C ILE A 162 1.43 -12.77 -3.64
N VAL A 163 1.84 -12.85 -4.91
CA VAL A 163 2.42 -14.05 -5.53
C VAL A 163 3.90 -13.79 -5.70
N PHE A 164 4.71 -14.79 -5.39
CA PHE A 164 6.16 -14.73 -5.56
C PHE A 164 6.58 -15.54 -6.77
N TYR A 165 7.51 -15.00 -7.54
CA TYR A 165 8.09 -15.65 -8.71
C TYR A 165 9.58 -15.79 -8.51
N GLU A 166 10.10 -16.98 -8.80
CA GLU A 166 11.53 -17.20 -8.96
C GLU A 166 11.93 -16.72 -10.35
N VAL A 167 12.97 -15.91 -10.43
CA VAL A 167 13.45 -15.28 -11.66
C VAL A 167 14.96 -15.48 -11.79
N GLU A 168 15.47 -15.33 -13.00
CA GLU A 168 16.91 -15.25 -13.25
C GLU A 168 17.31 -13.78 -13.28
N PRO A 169 18.06 -13.29 -12.27
CA PRO A 169 18.49 -11.89 -12.24
C PRO A 169 19.39 -11.56 -13.45
N LEU A 170 19.30 -10.33 -13.93
CA LEU A 170 20.19 -9.84 -14.96
C LEU A 170 21.60 -9.66 -14.40
N ASP A 171 22.61 -10.09 -15.18
CA ASP A 171 24.01 -9.95 -14.81
C ASP A 171 24.40 -8.47 -14.68
N ASN A 172 25.13 -8.13 -13.62
CA ASN A 172 25.63 -6.80 -13.33
C ASN A 172 24.57 -5.71 -13.11
N VAL A 173 23.31 -6.07 -12.89
CA VAL A 173 22.27 -5.14 -12.46
C VAL A 173 22.09 -5.29 -10.95
N PRO A 174 22.28 -4.21 -10.15
CA PRO A 174 22.09 -4.29 -8.72
C PRO A 174 20.60 -4.51 -8.37
N ASP A 175 20.35 -4.95 -7.14
CA ASP A 175 19.00 -5.05 -6.60
C ASP A 175 18.41 -3.67 -6.28
N TYR A 176 17.14 -3.64 -5.81
CA TYR A 176 16.41 -2.42 -5.54
C TYR A 176 17.16 -1.41 -4.66
N VAL A 177 17.85 -1.86 -3.61
CA VAL A 177 18.62 -0.98 -2.72
C VAL A 177 19.93 -0.55 -3.38
N GLY A 178 20.60 -1.46 -4.09
CA GLY A 178 21.83 -1.19 -4.81
C GLY A 178 21.67 -0.17 -5.95
N GLU A 179 20.49 -0.12 -6.58
CA GLU A 179 20.14 0.91 -7.58
C GLU A 179 19.76 2.27 -6.95
N GLY A 180 19.71 2.38 -5.62
CA GLY A 180 19.28 3.59 -4.92
C GLY A 180 17.78 3.72 -4.84
N GLY A 181 17.08 2.63 -4.57
CA GLY A 181 15.62 2.55 -4.49
C GLY A 181 14.99 3.65 -3.64
N LYS A 182 13.95 4.28 -4.17
CA LYS A 182 13.32 5.50 -3.61
C LYS A 182 12.58 5.26 -2.28
N TYR A 183 12.12 4.03 -2.05
CA TYR A 183 11.22 3.70 -0.94
C TYR A 183 11.81 2.75 0.10
N GLN A 184 13.04 2.26 -0.12
CA GLN A 184 13.76 1.41 0.83
C GLN A 184 15.26 1.64 0.68
N GLN A 185 15.98 1.83 1.79
CA GLN A 185 17.39 2.18 1.82
C GLN A 185 18.26 1.10 2.48
N SER A 186 17.68 0.04 3.03
CA SER A 186 18.40 -1.02 3.73
C SER A 186 17.90 -2.41 3.30
N GLN A 187 18.82 -3.37 3.35
CA GLN A 187 18.54 -4.80 3.22
C GLN A 187 18.31 -5.49 4.58
N ASN A 188 18.32 -4.73 5.68
CA ASN A 188 18.06 -5.25 7.01
C ASN A 188 16.59 -4.96 7.40
N ILE A 189 15.81 -6.02 7.66
CA ILE A 189 14.38 -5.90 7.96
C ILE A 189 14.11 -5.04 9.21
N GLU A 190 14.94 -5.12 10.24
CA GLU A 190 14.74 -4.32 11.45
C GLU A 190 15.00 -2.83 11.22
N GLU A 191 15.96 -2.50 10.34
CA GLU A 191 16.19 -1.12 9.91
C GLU A 191 15.04 -0.60 9.05
N VAL A 192 14.54 -1.40 8.10
CA VAL A 192 13.38 -1.07 7.27
C VAL A 192 12.15 -0.80 8.14
N LYS A 193 11.86 -1.68 9.11
CA LYS A 193 10.76 -1.50 10.07
C LYS A 193 10.90 -0.23 10.87
N LYS A 194 12.09 0.05 11.38
CA LYS A 194 12.38 1.23 12.21
C LYS A 194 12.28 2.54 11.42
N SER A 195 12.67 2.52 10.15
CA SER A 195 12.67 3.72 9.29
C SER A 195 11.32 4.02 8.66
N TRP A 196 10.42 3.03 8.60
CA TRP A 196 9.14 3.21 7.95
C TRP A 196 8.24 4.21 8.69
N HIS A 197 7.65 5.12 7.95
CA HIS A 197 6.65 6.07 8.40
C HIS A 197 5.67 6.41 7.27
N PRO A 198 4.44 6.87 7.56
CA PRO A 198 3.40 7.06 6.55
C PRO A 198 3.76 8.00 5.38
N GLU A 199 4.66 8.96 5.59
CA GLU A 199 5.14 9.86 4.52
C GLU A 199 5.91 9.14 3.41
N MET A 200 6.38 7.92 3.67
CA MET A 200 7.03 7.09 2.65
C MET A 200 6.07 6.66 1.54
N MET A 201 4.75 6.73 1.77
CA MET A 201 3.73 6.46 0.77
C MET A 201 3.62 7.56 -0.31
N ILE A 202 4.11 8.77 -0.05
CA ILE A 202 4.01 9.89 -1.01
C ILE A 202 4.88 9.58 -2.25
N PRO A 203 4.34 9.79 -3.48
CA PRO A 203 5.08 9.55 -4.72
C PRO A 203 6.37 10.37 -4.81
N LYS A 204 7.44 9.76 -5.33
CA LYS A 204 8.79 10.36 -5.43
C LYS A 204 9.31 10.38 -6.87
N MET A 205 8.46 10.72 -7.85
CA MET A 205 8.88 10.80 -9.26
C MET A 205 9.91 11.89 -9.53
N HIS A 206 9.98 12.93 -8.68
CA HIS A 206 11.03 13.94 -8.73
C HIS A 206 12.45 13.38 -8.49
N LEU A 207 12.57 12.14 -8.02
CA LEU A 207 13.85 11.45 -7.85
C LEU A 207 14.22 10.56 -9.04
N ASP A 208 13.39 10.47 -10.06
CA ASP A 208 13.70 9.67 -11.25
C ASP A 208 14.87 10.25 -12.02
N TRP A 209 15.68 9.38 -12.65
CA TRP A 209 16.92 9.80 -13.32
C TRP A 209 16.70 10.77 -14.47
N GLU A 210 15.56 10.64 -15.18
CA GLU A 210 15.18 11.55 -16.27
C GLU A 210 14.76 12.96 -15.80
N VAL A 211 14.51 13.15 -14.50
CA VAL A 211 14.18 14.45 -13.90
C VAL A 211 15.43 15.20 -13.43
N LYS A 212 16.52 14.47 -13.19
CA LYS A 212 17.80 15.02 -12.72
C LYS A 212 18.67 15.45 -13.89
N ILE A 213 18.19 16.37 -14.72
CA ILE A 213 18.97 16.94 -15.86
C ILE A 213 19.73 18.17 -15.39
#